data_0d00dfffe4256333a3a29ecc8cf6ccae
#
_entry.id   0d00dfffe4256333a3a29ecc8cf6ccae
#
_cell.length_a   1.000
_cell.length_b   1.000
_cell.length_c   1.000
_cell.angle_alpha   90.00
_cell.angle_beta   90.00
_cell.angle_gamma   90.00
#
_symmetry.space_group_name_H-M   'P 1'
#
loop_
_entity.id
_entity.type
_entity.pdbx_description
1 polymer ?
#
loop_
_entity_poly.entity_id
_entity_poly.type
_entity_poly.pdbx_seq_one_letter_code
_entity_poly.pdbx_strand_id
1 'polypeptide(L)'
;MVGLALGQLLIGPISDKYGRKNPLIISLIVYLISTIAIIIFPNVYAMIALRFIQGVSSAGAVVISRAISTDLYHGRELAAFFALLMAVNGLAPILSPILGSLLLELTDWRGIFVTLALIGVILLAVSFKFNESLAIEKRLDLPITKTYYSIVHVAKNRLFFALVIIQGFALATMFSYIAASPFILQTHYSLSP
;
A
#
# COMPACT_ATOMS: atom_id res chain seq x y z
N MET A 1 7.50 5.38 -1.93
CA MET A 1 6.35 6.31 -1.90
C MET A 1 5.81 6.62 -3.30
N VAL A 2 6.63 7.07 -4.28
CA VAL A 2 6.15 7.40 -5.64
C VAL A 2 5.44 6.22 -6.30
N GLY A 3 6.03 5.00 -6.25
CA GLY A 3 5.40 3.79 -6.78
C GLY A 3 4.04 3.49 -6.15
N LEU A 4 3.92 3.66 -4.82
CA LEU A 4 2.66 3.47 -4.10
C LEU A 4 1.58 4.46 -4.57
N ALA A 5 1.93 5.75 -4.71
CA ALA A 5 1.00 6.77 -5.16
C ALA A 5 0.50 6.51 -6.60
N LEU A 6 1.42 6.21 -7.52
CA LEU A 6 1.06 5.86 -8.90
C LEU A 6 0.23 4.57 -8.98
N GLY A 7 0.61 3.56 -8.19
CA GLY A 7 -0.12 2.30 -8.14
C GLY A 7 -1.57 2.47 -7.65
N GLN A 8 -1.81 3.34 -6.67
CA GLN A 8 -3.18 3.63 -6.20
C GLN A 8 -4.05 4.23 -7.30
N LEU A 9 -3.50 5.12 -8.12
CA LEU A 9 -4.23 5.71 -9.24
C LEU A 9 -4.51 4.69 -10.35
N LEU A 10 -3.58 3.77 -10.60
CA LEU A 10 -3.70 2.79 -11.68
C LEU A 10 -4.61 1.61 -11.32
N ILE A 11 -4.41 1.02 -10.13
CA ILE A 11 -5.03 -0.25 -9.77
C ILE A 11 -6.51 -0.07 -9.37
N GLY A 12 -6.89 1.11 -8.83
CA GLY A 12 -8.29 1.41 -8.52
C GLY A 12 -9.22 1.14 -9.71
N PRO A 13 -9.11 1.89 -10.81
CA PRO A 13 -9.93 1.71 -12.00
C PRO A 13 -9.85 0.30 -12.62
N ILE A 14 -8.68 -0.34 -12.54
CA ILE A 14 -8.51 -1.71 -13.02
C ILE A 14 -9.37 -2.67 -12.20
N SER A 15 -9.37 -2.52 -10.87
CA SER A 15 -10.16 -3.37 -9.98
C SER A 15 -11.67 -3.14 -10.11
N ASP A 16 -12.08 -1.92 -10.44
CA ASP A 16 -13.49 -1.59 -10.70
C ASP A 16 -14.02 -2.23 -12.00
N LYS A 17 -13.13 -2.44 -12.96
CA LYS A 17 -13.47 -3.04 -14.25
C LYS A 17 -13.40 -4.56 -14.24
N TYR A 18 -12.32 -5.13 -13.71
CA TYR A 18 -12.04 -6.57 -13.80
C TYR A 18 -12.45 -7.37 -12.55
N GLY A 19 -13.01 -6.71 -11.55
CA GLY A 19 -13.31 -7.29 -10.24
C GLY A 19 -12.17 -7.12 -9.27
N ARG A 20 -12.40 -7.45 -8.00
CA ARG A 20 -11.44 -7.22 -6.89
C ARG A 20 -10.39 -8.33 -6.80
N LYS A 21 -10.82 -9.58 -6.93
CA LYS A 21 -9.99 -10.75 -6.65
C LYS A 21 -8.76 -10.85 -7.56
N ASN A 22 -8.94 -10.80 -8.87
CA ASN A 22 -7.85 -11.02 -9.83
C ASN A 22 -6.77 -9.93 -9.76
N PRO A 23 -7.10 -8.61 -9.76
CA PRO A 23 -6.10 -7.57 -9.61
C PRO A 23 -5.37 -7.62 -8.25
N LEU A 24 -6.05 -8.05 -7.16
CA LEU A 24 -5.43 -8.25 -5.86
C LEU A 24 -4.37 -9.36 -5.91
N ILE A 25 -4.72 -10.52 -6.47
CA ILE A 25 -3.79 -11.66 -6.61
C ILE A 25 -2.59 -11.27 -7.47
N ILE A 26 -2.82 -10.62 -8.61
CA ILE A 26 -1.73 -10.16 -9.49
C ILE A 26 -0.81 -9.19 -8.75
N SER A 27 -1.38 -8.22 -8.03
CA SER A 27 -0.62 -7.27 -7.23
C SER A 27 0.25 -7.97 -6.18
N LEU A 28 -0.30 -8.95 -5.45
CA LEU A 28 0.45 -9.71 -4.45
C LEU A 28 1.55 -10.57 -5.06
N ILE A 29 1.33 -11.18 -6.23
CA ILE A 29 2.35 -11.94 -6.97
C ILE A 29 3.50 -11.02 -7.39
N VAL A 30 3.20 -9.86 -7.98
CA VAL A 30 4.23 -8.88 -8.38
C VAL A 30 5.00 -8.36 -7.17
N TYR A 31 4.29 -8.13 -6.05
CA TYR A 31 4.92 -7.76 -4.78
C TYR A 31 5.91 -8.82 -4.30
N LEU A 32 5.53 -10.10 -4.31
CA LEU A 32 6.39 -11.21 -3.90
C LEU A 32 7.60 -11.36 -4.82
N ILE A 33 7.39 -11.34 -6.13
CA ILE A 33 8.49 -11.45 -7.11
C ILE A 33 9.49 -10.31 -6.90
N SER A 34 9.02 -9.06 -6.76
CA SER A 34 9.90 -7.92 -6.53
C SER A 34 10.63 -8.00 -5.19
N THR A 35 9.97 -8.50 -4.13
CA THR A 35 10.57 -8.68 -2.81
C THR A 35 11.67 -9.74 -2.84
N ILE A 36 11.43 -10.88 -3.48
CA ILE A 36 12.43 -11.95 -3.64
C ILE A 36 13.59 -11.47 -4.52
N ALA A 37 13.30 -10.75 -5.60
CA ALA A 37 14.33 -10.22 -6.48
C ALA A 37 15.27 -9.22 -5.76
N ILE A 38 14.77 -8.43 -4.81
CA ILE A 38 15.61 -7.55 -3.97
C ILE A 38 16.61 -8.35 -3.14
N ILE A 39 16.23 -9.52 -2.64
CA ILE A 39 17.13 -10.39 -1.86
C ILE A 39 18.26 -10.94 -2.73
N ILE A 40 17.94 -11.31 -3.97
CA ILE A 40 18.85 -11.99 -4.89
C ILE A 40 19.81 -11.02 -5.56
N PHE A 41 19.36 -9.82 -5.93
CA PHE A 41 20.13 -8.83 -6.70
C PHE A 41 20.59 -7.66 -5.81
N PRO A 42 21.77 -7.74 -5.15
CA PRO A 42 22.27 -6.70 -4.24
C PRO A 42 22.89 -5.51 -5.00
N ASN A 43 22.21 -5.01 -6.02
CA ASN A 43 22.65 -3.83 -6.79
C ASN A 43 21.73 -2.67 -6.45
N VAL A 44 22.31 -1.51 -6.12
CA VAL A 44 21.56 -0.31 -5.70
C VAL A 44 20.54 0.13 -6.75
N TYR A 45 20.91 0.13 -8.02
CA TYR A 45 19.98 0.53 -9.10
C TYR A 45 18.85 -0.47 -9.29
N ALA A 46 19.17 -1.77 -9.22
CA ALA A 46 18.13 -2.82 -9.25
C ALA A 46 17.21 -2.70 -8.04
N MET A 47 17.75 -2.45 -6.86
CA MET A 47 16.97 -2.27 -5.64
C MET A 47 16.02 -1.07 -5.75
N ILE A 48 16.44 0.06 -6.28
CA ILE A 48 15.57 1.23 -6.49
C ILE A 48 14.43 0.89 -7.45
N ALA A 49 14.72 0.24 -8.57
CA ALA A 49 13.70 -0.15 -9.54
C ALA A 49 12.71 -1.18 -8.96
N LEU A 50 13.22 -2.20 -8.27
CA LEU A 50 12.41 -3.23 -7.63
C LEU A 50 11.56 -2.66 -6.48
N ARG A 51 12.08 -1.71 -5.70
CA ARG A 51 11.32 -0.97 -4.68
C ARG A 51 10.22 -0.11 -5.28
N PHE A 52 10.44 0.45 -6.46
CA PHE A 52 9.39 1.15 -7.18
C PHE A 52 8.26 0.18 -7.59
N ILE A 53 8.61 -0.97 -8.20
CA ILE A 53 7.65 -2.02 -8.59
C ILE A 53 6.92 -2.57 -7.37
N GLN A 54 7.64 -2.85 -6.28
CA GLN A 54 7.08 -3.28 -5.00
C GLN A 54 6.08 -2.24 -4.44
N GLY A 55 6.40 -0.94 -4.58
CA GLY A 55 5.50 0.14 -4.19
C GLY A 55 4.23 0.18 -5.05
N VAL A 56 4.35 0.07 -6.37
CA VAL A 56 3.19 0.00 -7.28
C VAL A 56 2.29 -1.18 -6.93
N SER A 57 2.87 -2.36 -6.74
CA SER A 57 2.10 -3.58 -6.47
C SER A 57 1.45 -3.57 -5.08
N SER A 58 2.11 -3.05 -4.05
CA SER A 58 1.52 -2.94 -2.70
C SER A 58 0.32 -1.98 -2.67
N ALA A 59 0.27 -1.01 -3.58
CA ALA A 59 -0.89 -0.14 -3.75
C ALA A 59 -2.19 -0.91 -4.04
N GLY A 60 -2.08 -2.04 -4.78
CA GLY A 60 -3.21 -2.92 -5.06
C GLY A 60 -3.85 -3.45 -3.79
N ALA A 61 -3.06 -3.97 -2.87
CA ALA A 61 -3.57 -4.46 -1.58
C ALA A 61 -4.28 -3.34 -0.80
N VAL A 62 -3.72 -2.12 -0.77
CA VAL A 62 -4.28 -0.97 -0.04
C VAL A 62 -5.59 -0.50 -0.65
N VAL A 63 -5.64 -0.32 -1.98
CA VAL A 63 -6.84 0.22 -2.66
C VAL A 63 -7.94 -0.82 -2.70
N ILE A 64 -7.60 -2.05 -3.07
CA ILE A 64 -8.59 -3.10 -3.26
C ILE A 64 -9.19 -3.53 -1.91
N SER A 65 -8.43 -3.59 -0.82
CA SER A 65 -8.99 -3.89 0.51
C SER A 65 -10.04 -2.86 0.95
N ARG A 66 -9.79 -1.58 0.67
CA ARG A 66 -10.78 -0.51 0.94
C ARG A 66 -12.02 -0.65 0.05
N ALA A 67 -11.83 -0.99 -1.22
CA ALA A 67 -12.94 -1.20 -2.16
C ALA A 67 -13.79 -2.42 -1.75
N ILE A 68 -13.17 -3.54 -1.37
CA ILE A 68 -13.86 -4.71 -0.82
C ILE A 68 -14.70 -4.33 0.40
N SER A 69 -14.15 -3.50 1.28
CA SER A 69 -14.87 -3.05 2.47
C SER A 69 -16.14 -2.27 2.11
N THR A 70 -16.08 -1.42 1.09
CA THR A 70 -17.25 -0.67 0.61
C THR A 70 -18.25 -1.54 -0.18
N ASP A 71 -17.77 -2.63 -0.78
CA ASP A 71 -18.64 -3.60 -1.47
C ASP A 71 -19.44 -4.46 -0.48
N LEU A 72 -18.84 -4.79 0.70
CA LEU A 72 -19.44 -5.71 1.69
C LEU A 72 -20.20 -5.02 2.81
N TYR A 73 -19.77 -3.83 3.24
CA TYR A 73 -20.34 -3.14 4.40
C TYR A 73 -20.98 -1.82 3.99
N HIS A 74 -22.00 -1.39 4.73
CA HIS A 74 -22.75 -0.16 4.48
C HIS A 74 -23.02 0.61 5.79
N GLY A 75 -23.21 1.91 5.69
CA GLY A 75 -23.63 2.74 6.81
C GLY A 75 -22.71 2.63 8.04
N ARG A 76 -23.29 2.30 9.19
CA ARG A 76 -22.56 2.25 10.48
C ARG A 76 -21.51 1.15 10.54
N GLU A 77 -21.74 0.01 9.91
CA GLU A 77 -20.80 -1.12 9.86
C GLU A 77 -19.54 -0.74 9.07
N LEU A 78 -19.73 -0.08 7.93
CA LEU A 78 -18.61 0.44 7.12
C LEU A 78 -17.77 1.44 7.91
N ALA A 79 -18.41 2.36 8.62
CA ALA A 79 -17.71 3.32 9.46
C ALA A 79 -16.88 2.64 10.57
N ALA A 80 -17.45 1.65 11.25
CA ALA A 80 -16.75 0.88 12.28
C ALA A 80 -15.57 0.10 11.70
N PHE A 81 -15.73 -0.50 10.53
CA PHE A 81 -14.65 -1.22 9.85
C PHE A 81 -13.50 -0.28 9.42
N PHE A 82 -13.83 0.89 8.86
CA PHE A 82 -12.82 1.89 8.55
C PHE A 82 -12.11 2.43 9.79
N ALA A 83 -12.81 2.61 10.91
CA ALA A 83 -12.18 3.01 12.17
C ALA A 83 -11.14 1.96 12.62
N LEU A 84 -11.47 0.66 12.51
CA LEU A 84 -10.53 -0.42 12.81
C LEU A 84 -9.32 -0.41 11.84
N LEU A 85 -9.54 -0.26 10.54
CA LEU A 85 -8.46 -0.13 9.55
C LEU A 85 -7.55 1.05 9.86
N MET A 86 -8.10 2.19 10.26
CA MET A 86 -7.33 3.38 10.63
C MET A 86 -6.51 3.14 11.92
N ALA A 87 -7.08 2.44 12.91
CA ALA A 87 -6.34 2.07 14.12
C ALA A 87 -5.14 1.18 13.81
N VAL A 88 -5.31 0.15 12.98
CA VAL A 88 -4.23 -0.74 12.53
C VAL A 88 -3.17 0.04 11.74
N ASN A 89 -3.59 0.90 10.81
CA ASN A 89 -2.67 1.75 10.04
C ASN A 89 -1.89 2.74 10.92
N GLY A 90 -2.50 3.22 12.02
CA GLY A 90 -1.82 4.09 12.99
C GLY A 90 -0.81 3.35 13.87
N LEU A 91 -1.05 2.08 14.17
CA LEU A 91 -0.12 1.24 14.96
C LEU A 91 1.10 0.79 14.14
N ALA A 92 0.94 0.57 12.84
CA ALA A 92 2.00 0.07 11.98
C ALA A 92 3.29 0.91 12.01
N PRO A 93 3.27 2.25 11.93
CA PRO A 93 4.48 3.07 12.03
C PRO A 93 5.17 3.01 13.40
N ILE A 94 4.44 2.68 14.46
CA ILE A 94 4.98 2.54 15.82
C ILE A 94 5.68 1.19 15.97
N LEU A 95 5.07 0.13 15.46
CA LEU A 95 5.60 -1.23 15.55
C LEU A 95 6.74 -1.51 14.55
N SER A 96 6.71 -0.87 13.38
CA SER A 96 7.69 -1.15 12.31
C SER A 96 9.14 -0.90 12.72
N PRO A 97 9.53 0.19 13.41
CA PRO A 97 10.91 0.39 13.84
C PRO A 97 11.34 -0.64 14.88
N ILE A 98 10.46 -1.00 15.83
CA ILE A 98 10.75 -1.98 16.88
C ILE A 98 10.97 -3.36 16.28
N LEU A 99 10.10 -3.79 15.39
CA LEU A 99 10.25 -5.07 14.69
C LEU A 99 11.45 -5.07 13.74
N GLY A 100 11.72 -3.91 13.11
CA GLY A 100 12.86 -3.74 12.23
C GLY A 100 14.19 -3.84 12.96
N SER A 101 14.36 -3.19 14.10
CA SER A 101 15.58 -3.28 14.92
C SER A 101 15.79 -4.69 15.44
N LEU A 102 14.74 -5.34 15.96
CA LEU A 102 14.82 -6.73 16.44
C LEU A 102 15.24 -7.71 15.32
N LEU A 103 14.70 -7.52 14.12
CA LEU A 103 15.11 -8.33 12.97
C LEU A 103 16.55 -8.09 12.56
N LEU A 104 17.05 -6.85 12.65
CA LEU A 104 18.43 -6.53 12.34
C LEU A 104 19.44 -7.04 13.38
N GLU A 105 19.02 -7.23 14.63
CA GLU A 105 19.84 -7.90 15.65
C GLU A 105 19.97 -9.42 15.39
N LEU A 106 18.93 -10.04 14.83
CA LEU A 106 18.91 -11.48 14.56
C LEU A 106 19.44 -11.85 13.19
N THR A 107 19.37 -10.93 12.22
CA THR A 107 19.71 -11.18 10.82
C THR A 107 20.36 -9.93 10.19
N ASP A 108 20.72 -10.03 8.92
CA ASP A 108 21.11 -8.88 8.11
C ASP A 108 19.88 -8.18 7.49
N TRP A 109 20.10 -7.14 6.71
CA TRP A 109 19.04 -6.40 6.00
C TRP A 109 18.14 -7.29 5.12
N ARG A 110 18.63 -8.45 4.66
CA ARG A 110 17.86 -9.41 3.87
C ARG A 110 16.77 -10.08 4.69
N GLY A 111 16.98 -10.27 5.99
CA GLY A 111 15.98 -10.83 6.90
C GLY A 111 14.69 -10.03 6.95
N ILE A 112 14.78 -8.69 6.82
CA ILE A 112 13.60 -7.83 6.70
C ILE A 112 12.77 -8.20 5.45
N PHE A 113 13.44 -8.38 4.30
CA PHE A 113 12.76 -8.75 3.05
C PHE A 113 12.21 -10.17 3.07
N VAL A 114 12.90 -11.11 3.74
CA VAL A 114 12.40 -12.47 3.95
C VAL A 114 11.11 -12.44 4.76
N THR A 115 11.07 -11.66 5.84
CA THR A 115 9.87 -11.49 6.66
C THR A 115 8.72 -10.87 5.84
N LEU A 116 9.00 -9.86 5.05
CA LEU A 116 8.02 -9.25 4.14
C LEU A 116 7.51 -10.24 3.08
N ALA A 117 8.38 -11.09 2.55
CA ALA A 117 7.99 -12.14 1.61
C ALA A 117 7.09 -13.19 2.27
N LEU A 118 7.40 -13.62 3.49
CA LEU A 118 6.56 -14.56 4.25
C LEU A 118 5.16 -13.99 4.50
N ILE A 119 5.07 -12.73 4.92
CA ILE A 119 3.78 -12.04 5.08
C ILE A 119 3.04 -11.98 3.72
N GLY A 120 3.75 -11.66 2.64
CA GLY A 120 3.19 -11.63 1.29
C GLY A 120 2.63 -12.99 0.84
N VAL A 121 3.32 -14.10 1.15
CA VAL A 121 2.84 -15.47 0.88
C VAL A 121 1.55 -15.77 1.65
N ILE A 122 1.50 -15.41 2.93
CA ILE A 122 0.30 -15.60 3.76
C ILE A 122 -0.89 -14.80 3.17
N LEU A 123 -0.67 -13.53 2.82
CA LEU A 123 -1.69 -12.70 2.20
C LEU A 123 -2.17 -13.24 0.86
N LEU A 124 -1.25 -13.75 0.04
CA LEU A 124 -1.58 -14.39 -1.23
C LEU A 124 -2.41 -15.66 -1.02
N ALA A 125 -2.03 -16.51 -0.08
CA ALA A 125 -2.76 -17.74 0.26
C ALA A 125 -4.20 -17.43 0.74
N VAL A 126 -4.37 -16.40 1.57
CA VAL A 126 -5.70 -15.94 2.02
C VAL A 126 -6.49 -15.36 0.84
N SER A 127 -5.84 -14.61 -0.05
CA SER A 127 -6.51 -14.01 -1.21
C SER A 127 -7.04 -15.03 -2.21
N PHE A 128 -6.44 -16.21 -2.32
CA PHE A 128 -7.00 -17.30 -3.13
C PHE A 128 -8.32 -17.84 -2.57
N LYS A 129 -8.49 -17.86 -1.24
CA LYS A 129 -9.73 -18.29 -0.58
C LYS A 129 -10.83 -17.22 -0.61
N PHE A 130 -10.46 -15.98 -0.91
CA PHE A 130 -11.42 -14.87 -0.99
C PHE A 130 -12.33 -15.03 -2.20
N ASN A 131 -13.64 -14.85 -2.00
CA ASN A 131 -14.60 -14.80 -3.08
C ASN A 131 -14.71 -13.39 -3.65
N GLU A 132 -15.00 -13.27 -4.95
CA GLU A 132 -15.20 -11.97 -5.59
C GLU A 132 -16.32 -11.17 -4.90
N SER A 133 -16.01 -9.93 -4.50
CA SER A 133 -16.98 -9.06 -3.82
C SER A 133 -17.76 -8.16 -4.78
N LEU A 134 -17.20 -7.89 -5.97
CA LEU A 134 -17.82 -7.02 -6.96
C LEU A 134 -18.64 -7.85 -7.95
N ALA A 135 -19.97 -7.79 -7.84
CA ALA A 135 -20.88 -8.43 -8.78
C ALA A 135 -20.62 -7.96 -10.22
N ILE A 136 -20.81 -8.85 -11.20
CA ILE A 136 -20.52 -8.58 -12.61
C ILE A 136 -21.31 -7.36 -13.12
N GLU A 137 -22.56 -7.22 -12.67
CA GLU A 137 -23.46 -6.12 -13.06
C GLU A 137 -23.03 -4.75 -12.52
N LYS A 138 -22.19 -4.73 -11.46
CA LYS A 138 -21.66 -3.52 -10.84
C LYS A 138 -20.27 -3.12 -11.38
N ARG A 139 -19.68 -3.92 -12.25
CA ARG A 139 -18.39 -3.62 -12.85
C ARG A 139 -18.51 -2.45 -13.81
N LEU A 140 -17.46 -1.62 -13.85
CA LEU A 140 -17.40 -0.49 -14.78
C LEU A 140 -17.29 -0.99 -16.23
N ASP A 141 -18.34 -0.77 -17.02
CA ASP A 141 -18.36 -1.11 -18.46
C ASP A 141 -17.75 0.01 -19.34
N LEU A 142 -17.15 0.98 -18.72
CA LEU A 142 -16.49 2.10 -19.42
C LEU A 142 -15.03 1.78 -19.75
N PRO A 143 -14.50 2.32 -20.86
CA PRO A 143 -13.08 2.26 -21.12
C PRO A 143 -12.30 2.98 -19.99
N ILE A 144 -11.19 2.38 -19.56
CA ILE A 144 -10.36 2.88 -18.45
C ILE A 144 -9.97 4.36 -18.65
N THR A 145 -9.78 4.81 -19.89
CA THR A 145 -9.50 6.19 -20.24
C THR A 145 -10.59 7.17 -19.78
N LYS A 146 -11.89 6.79 -19.87
CA LYS A 146 -12.99 7.62 -19.39
C LYS A 146 -13.02 7.70 -17.85
N THR A 147 -12.61 6.65 -17.17
CA THR A 147 -12.48 6.65 -15.70
C THR A 147 -11.40 7.65 -15.26
N TYR A 148 -10.25 7.70 -15.94
CA TYR A 148 -9.22 8.71 -15.64
C TYR A 148 -9.70 10.13 -15.93
N TYR A 149 -10.49 10.33 -16.98
CA TYR A 149 -11.09 11.64 -17.24
C TYR A 149 -12.01 12.09 -16.10
N SER A 150 -12.80 11.17 -15.54
CA SER A 150 -13.64 11.44 -14.37
C SER A 150 -12.81 11.80 -13.13
N ILE A 151 -11.69 11.12 -12.87
CA ILE A 151 -10.78 11.44 -11.77
C ILE A 151 -10.22 12.86 -11.93
N VAL A 152 -9.78 13.23 -13.14
CA VAL A 152 -9.29 14.58 -13.42
C VAL A 152 -10.40 15.64 -13.24
N HIS A 153 -11.65 15.30 -13.60
CA HIS A 153 -12.78 16.19 -13.41
C HIS A 153 -13.09 16.42 -11.92
N VAL A 154 -13.06 15.37 -11.10
CA VAL A 154 -13.23 15.49 -9.64
C VAL A 154 -12.08 16.29 -9.02
N ALA A 155 -10.84 16.12 -9.49
CA ALA A 155 -9.69 16.87 -9.02
C ALA A 155 -9.79 18.38 -9.28
N LYS A 156 -10.59 18.81 -10.27
CA LYS A 156 -10.86 20.25 -10.53
C LYS A 156 -11.82 20.88 -9.50
N ASN A 157 -12.52 20.07 -8.69
CA ASN A 157 -13.37 20.61 -7.64
C ASN A 157 -12.50 21.25 -6.54
N ARG A 158 -12.70 22.55 -6.28
CA ARG A 158 -11.88 23.32 -5.33
C ARG A 158 -11.92 22.75 -3.91
N LEU A 159 -13.09 22.32 -3.44
CA LEU A 159 -13.24 21.73 -2.10
C LEU A 159 -12.51 20.40 -2.01
N PHE A 160 -12.68 19.52 -3.00
CA PHE A 160 -11.98 18.25 -3.07
C PHE A 160 -10.46 18.45 -3.08
N PHE A 161 -9.98 19.36 -3.93
CA PHE A 161 -8.55 19.68 -4.03
C PHE A 161 -7.98 20.21 -2.71
N ALA A 162 -8.70 21.13 -2.04
CA ALA A 162 -8.28 21.66 -0.74
C ALA A 162 -8.17 20.55 0.33
N LEU A 163 -9.16 19.65 0.40
CA LEU A 163 -9.14 18.52 1.33
C LEU A 163 -7.97 17.56 1.05
N VAL A 164 -7.69 17.28 -0.22
CA VAL A 164 -6.55 16.44 -0.64
C VAL A 164 -5.22 17.08 -0.24
N ILE A 165 -5.08 18.40 -0.42
CA ILE A 165 -3.87 19.13 -0.03
C ILE A 165 -3.68 19.12 1.49
N ILE A 166 -4.71 19.37 2.28
CA ILE A 166 -4.64 19.34 3.74
C ILE A 166 -4.23 17.93 4.21
N GLN A 167 -4.89 16.89 3.70
CA GLN A 167 -4.54 15.51 4.00
C GLN A 167 -3.12 15.16 3.58
N GLY A 168 -2.70 15.64 2.40
CA GLY A 168 -1.36 15.44 1.87
C GLY A 168 -0.28 16.04 2.77
N PHE A 169 -0.45 17.27 3.23
CA PHE A 169 0.49 17.91 4.17
C PHE A 169 0.53 17.20 5.53
N ALA A 170 -0.61 16.77 6.06
CA ALA A 170 -0.65 16.00 7.32
C ALA A 170 0.14 14.68 7.21
N LEU A 171 -0.04 13.93 6.13
CA LEU A 171 0.72 12.71 5.88
C LEU A 171 2.20 13.00 5.59
N ALA A 172 2.52 14.05 4.83
CA ALA A 172 3.88 14.43 4.54
C ALA A 172 4.66 14.76 5.82
N THR A 173 4.05 15.47 6.77
CA THR A 173 4.65 15.77 8.08
C THR A 173 4.97 14.48 8.84
N MET A 174 4.03 13.54 8.91
CA MET A 174 4.23 12.25 9.57
C MET A 174 5.37 11.45 8.92
N PHE A 175 5.36 11.32 7.59
CA PHE A 175 6.40 10.57 6.87
C PHE A 175 7.77 11.25 6.90
N SER A 176 7.83 12.58 6.91
CA SER A 176 9.09 13.32 7.08
C SER A 176 9.70 13.07 8.46
N TYR A 177 8.87 13.04 9.51
CA TYR A 177 9.33 12.69 10.84
C TYR A 177 9.88 11.26 10.89
N ILE A 178 9.13 10.28 10.37
CA ILE A 178 9.55 8.86 10.33
C ILE A 178 10.86 8.69 9.57
N ALA A 179 11.04 9.41 8.46
CA ALA A 179 12.25 9.31 7.64
C ALA A 179 13.48 9.99 8.28
N ALA A 180 13.27 11.12 8.97
CA ALA A 180 14.36 11.91 9.52
C ALA A 180 14.75 11.49 10.94
N SER A 181 13.82 10.96 11.73
CA SER A 181 14.05 10.67 13.15
C SER A 181 15.19 9.69 13.42
N PRO A 182 15.37 8.56 12.70
CA PRO A 182 16.49 7.66 12.93
C PRO A 182 17.85 8.36 12.69
N PHE A 183 17.95 9.14 11.61
CA PHE A 183 19.17 9.87 11.30
C PHE A 183 19.50 10.92 12.36
N ILE A 184 18.53 11.70 12.80
CA ILE A 184 18.71 12.72 13.84
C ILE A 184 19.11 12.06 15.17
N LEU A 185 18.39 11.03 15.60
CA LEU A 185 18.61 10.37 16.87
C LEU A 185 19.96 9.66 16.93
N GLN A 186 20.35 8.96 15.87
CA GLN A 186 21.61 8.21 15.81
C GLN A 186 22.81 9.11 15.55
N THR A 187 22.71 10.05 14.59
CA THR A 187 23.86 10.87 14.18
C THR A 187 24.09 12.08 15.10
N HIS A 188 23.02 12.75 15.53
CA HIS A 188 23.14 13.98 16.33
C HIS A 188 23.13 13.70 17.83
N TYR A 189 22.29 12.77 18.28
CA TYR A 189 22.18 12.41 19.69
C TYR A 189 22.91 11.14 20.09
N SER A 190 23.60 10.46 19.13
CA SER A 190 24.39 9.25 19.36
C SER A 190 23.63 8.14 20.12
N LEU A 191 22.31 8.06 19.93
CA LEU A 191 21.48 7.02 20.52
C LEU A 191 21.68 5.71 19.75
N SER A 192 21.65 4.59 20.44
CA SER A 192 21.62 3.26 19.82
C SER A 192 20.34 3.07 19.02
N PRO A 193 20.37 2.28 17.94
CA PRO A 193 19.21 1.96 17.13
C PRO A 193 18.09 1.28 17.92
#